data_51cc9490e18f92b4d31cc1dfb8bf4957
#
_entry.id   51cc9490e18f92b4d31cc1dfb8bf4957
#
_cell.length_a   1.000
_cell.length_b   1.000
_cell.length_c   1.000
_cell.angle_alpha   90.00
_cell.angle_beta   90.00
_cell.angle_gamma   90.00
#
_symmetry.space_group_name_H-M   'P 1'
#
loop_
_entity.id
_entity.type
_entity.pdbx_description
1 polymer ?
#
loop_
_entity_poly.entity_id
_entity_poly.type
_entity_poly.pdbx_seq_one_letter_code
_entity_poly.pdbx_strand_id
1 'polypeptide(L)'
;MNKKFVALITDYVKNYQEKKQTRTTWREPVIGVAAAADPLFPRLKEIIGPNHALPGELLPGARAVLVFFLPFSKSVVASNIAGEESSQEWDYACIETNQLINDLNRFLHDTIVSMGYHASLLPSTYNYDGEKLISDWSHRSVAYIAGIGKFGLHNMLITERGCCGRLGSVITDLELTSTLRTAEELCLYKINVSCQKCLKKCVNQAFTLAEGKVAFDRYRCNEQIYDKIVPEYPIGSGDACGKCMCGVPCSLGIPGKAKKSKSDS
;
A
#
# COMPACT_ATOMS: atom_id res chain seq x y z
N MET A 1 -3.01 -9.85 -21.69
CA MET A 1 -3.27 -8.48 -21.27
C MET A 1 -2.50 -8.09 -20.00
N ASN A 2 -2.63 -8.85 -18.90
CA ASN A 2 -1.94 -8.51 -17.62
C ASN A 2 -0.43 -8.33 -17.74
N LYS A 3 0.27 -9.19 -18.50
CA LYS A 3 1.73 -9.08 -18.71
C LYS A 3 2.15 -7.71 -19.28
N LYS A 4 1.32 -7.11 -20.14
CA LYS A 4 1.56 -5.77 -20.69
C LYS A 4 1.54 -4.72 -19.58
N PHE A 5 0.54 -4.74 -18.69
CA PHE A 5 0.43 -3.77 -17.60
C PHE A 5 1.51 -3.99 -16.53
N VAL A 6 1.89 -5.24 -16.26
CA VAL A 6 3.03 -5.54 -15.38
C VAL A 6 4.31 -4.89 -15.92
N ALA A 7 4.62 -5.08 -17.21
CA ALA A 7 5.77 -4.46 -17.82
C ALA A 7 5.69 -2.92 -17.78
N LEU A 8 4.57 -2.33 -18.19
CA LEU A 8 4.36 -0.89 -18.20
C LEU A 8 4.57 -0.25 -16.83
N ILE A 9 3.98 -0.83 -15.76
CA ILE A 9 4.13 -0.32 -14.39
C ILE A 9 5.58 -0.48 -13.93
N THR A 10 6.19 -1.63 -14.16
CA THR A 10 7.57 -1.90 -13.75
C THR A 10 8.55 -0.93 -14.42
N ASP A 11 8.42 -0.72 -15.72
CA ASP A 11 9.27 0.20 -16.47
C ASP A 11 9.03 1.66 -16.06
N TYR A 12 7.77 2.05 -15.83
CA TYR A 12 7.44 3.39 -15.38
C TYR A 12 8.08 3.71 -14.02
N VAL A 13 7.94 2.81 -13.05
CA VAL A 13 8.53 2.95 -11.70
C VAL A 13 10.05 2.96 -11.75
N LYS A 14 10.65 2.08 -12.54
CA LYS A 14 12.11 1.99 -12.70
C LYS A 14 12.73 3.29 -13.22
N ASN A 15 12.05 3.94 -14.18
CA ASN A 15 12.56 5.14 -14.83
C ASN A 15 12.12 6.44 -14.16
N TYR A 16 11.25 6.36 -13.12
CA TYR A 16 10.63 7.53 -12.53
C TYR A 16 11.63 8.44 -11.81
N GLN A 17 12.59 7.85 -11.07
CA GLN A 17 13.61 8.61 -10.35
C GLN A 17 14.40 9.51 -11.30
N GLU A 18 14.92 8.95 -12.40
CA GLU A 18 15.69 9.71 -13.38
C GLU A 18 14.83 10.79 -14.05
N LYS A 19 13.60 10.43 -14.45
CA LYS A 19 12.66 11.34 -15.13
C LYS A 19 12.22 12.52 -14.27
N LYS A 20 12.02 12.30 -12.97
CA LYS A 20 11.50 13.30 -12.03
C LYS A 20 12.54 13.82 -11.04
N GLN A 21 13.76 13.30 -11.08
CA GLN A 21 14.88 13.66 -10.19
C GLN A 21 14.51 13.54 -8.70
N THR A 22 13.76 12.47 -8.35
CA THR A 22 13.36 12.20 -6.97
C THR A 22 14.55 11.76 -6.12
N ARG A 23 14.50 12.00 -4.82
CA ARG A 23 15.46 11.45 -3.84
C ARG A 23 15.20 9.96 -3.59
N THR A 24 13.94 9.56 -3.71
CA THR A 24 13.50 8.19 -3.44
C THR A 24 13.76 7.28 -4.63
N THR A 25 14.17 6.06 -4.32
CA THR A 25 14.15 4.92 -5.23
C THR A 25 13.21 3.85 -4.72
N TRP A 26 12.63 3.10 -5.66
CA TRP A 26 11.70 2.03 -5.34
C TRP A 26 12.28 0.69 -5.76
N ARG A 27 11.90 -0.36 -5.03
CA ARG A 27 12.10 -1.74 -5.47
C ARG A 27 11.03 -2.11 -6.51
N GLU A 28 11.21 -3.22 -7.19
CA GLU A 28 10.27 -3.74 -8.16
C GLU A 28 8.84 -3.82 -7.59
N PRO A 29 7.83 -3.24 -8.26
CA PRO A 29 6.46 -3.19 -7.77
C PRO A 29 5.83 -4.58 -7.71
N VAL A 30 4.85 -4.75 -6.80
CA VAL A 30 3.97 -5.93 -6.77
C VAL A 30 2.63 -5.53 -7.36
N ILE A 31 2.16 -6.29 -8.34
CA ILE A 31 0.99 -5.94 -9.14
C ILE A 31 -0.03 -7.07 -9.07
N GLY A 32 -1.29 -6.71 -8.93
CA GLY A 32 -2.40 -7.65 -8.96
C GLY A 32 -3.66 -7.04 -9.54
N VAL A 33 -4.63 -7.88 -9.80
CA VAL A 33 -5.92 -7.50 -10.37
C VAL A 33 -7.04 -8.13 -9.55
N ALA A 34 -8.03 -7.34 -9.18
CA ALA A 34 -9.30 -7.83 -8.65
C ALA A 34 -10.39 -7.73 -9.72
N ALA A 35 -11.32 -8.68 -9.78
CA ALA A 35 -12.56 -8.49 -10.52
C ALA A 35 -13.38 -7.39 -9.85
N ALA A 36 -13.93 -6.45 -10.59
CA ALA A 36 -14.76 -5.37 -10.03
C ALA A 36 -16.01 -5.90 -9.31
N ALA A 37 -16.49 -7.08 -9.69
CA ALA A 37 -17.63 -7.79 -9.08
C ALA A 37 -17.22 -8.75 -7.94
N ASP A 38 -15.96 -8.70 -7.44
CA ASP A 38 -15.54 -9.57 -6.35
C ASP A 38 -16.42 -9.34 -5.09
N PRO A 39 -16.96 -10.42 -4.47
CA PRO A 39 -17.92 -10.33 -3.36
C PRO A 39 -17.36 -9.67 -2.10
N LEU A 40 -16.05 -9.46 -2.01
CA LEU A 40 -15.44 -8.75 -0.90
C LEU A 40 -15.60 -7.21 -1.00
N PHE A 41 -15.82 -6.64 -2.20
CA PHE A 41 -16.01 -5.19 -2.31
C PHE A 41 -17.20 -4.67 -1.50
N PRO A 42 -18.42 -5.24 -1.60
CA PRO A 42 -19.55 -4.79 -0.77
C PRO A 42 -19.26 -4.86 0.74
N ARG A 43 -18.48 -5.84 1.19
CA ARG A 43 -18.13 -5.98 2.60
C ARG A 43 -17.24 -4.83 3.12
N LEU A 44 -16.59 -4.07 2.25
CA LEU A 44 -15.81 -2.91 2.67
C LEU A 44 -16.69 -1.79 3.24
N LYS A 45 -17.96 -1.71 2.84
CA LYS A 45 -18.94 -0.78 3.45
C LYS A 45 -19.22 -1.11 4.91
N GLU A 46 -19.15 -2.39 5.28
CA GLU A 46 -19.32 -2.85 6.68
C GLU A 46 -18.02 -2.69 7.49
N ILE A 47 -16.87 -3.02 6.88
CA ILE A 47 -15.57 -3.11 7.58
C ILE A 47 -14.92 -1.73 7.74
N ILE A 48 -15.02 -0.86 6.74
CA ILE A 48 -14.37 0.46 6.71
C ILE A 48 -15.35 1.55 7.05
N GLY A 49 -16.51 1.55 6.39
CA GLY A 49 -17.56 2.54 6.58
C GLY A 49 -18.56 2.56 5.42
N PRO A 50 -19.79 3.00 5.65
CA PRO A 50 -20.88 2.93 4.68
C PRO A 50 -20.61 3.71 3.38
N ASN A 51 -19.74 4.71 3.45
CA ASN A 51 -19.38 5.53 2.30
C ASN A 51 -18.27 4.92 1.44
N HIS A 52 -17.67 3.75 1.83
CA HIS A 52 -16.66 3.11 1.00
C HIS A 52 -17.21 2.81 -0.38
N ALA A 53 -16.63 3.40 -1.42
CA ALA A 53 -17.10 3.27 -2.79
C ALA A 53 -16.90 1.85 -3.33
N LEU A 54 -17.81 1.42 -4.20
CA LEU A 54 -17.66 0.21 -4.99
C LEU A 54 -17.02 0.55 -6.36
N PRO A 55 -16.34 -0.40 -7.02
CA PRO A 55 -15.75 -0.14 -8.34
C PRO A 55 -16.75 0.40 -9.35
N GLY A 56 -17.99 -0.14 -9.38
CA GLY A 56 -19.04 0.31 -10.28
C GLY A 56 -19.65 1.68 -9.94
N GLU A 57 -19.54 2.15 -8.71
CA GLU A 57 -19.94 3.51 -8.29
C GLU A 57 -18.93 4.56 -8.78
N LEU A 58 -17.64 4.19 -8.87
CA LEU A 58 -16.55 5.06 -9.32
C LEU A 58 -16.35 5.03 -10.83
N LEU A 59 -16.69 3.90 -11.48
CA LEU A 59 -16.65 3.74 -12.92
C LEU A 59 -17.80 2.83 -13.36
N PRO A 60 -18.91 3.37 -13.92
CA PRO A 60 -19.95 2.56 -14.50
C PRO A 60 -19.40 1.56 -15.52
N GLY A 61 -19.82 0.31 -15.45
CA GLY A 61 -19.30 -0.73 -16.32
C GLY A 61 -17.94 -1.32 -15.93
N ALA A 62 -17.41 -0.96 -14.75
CA ALA A 62 -16.14 -1.50 -14.25
C ALA A 62 -16.10 -3.04 -14.29
N ARG A 63 -15.00 -3.60 -14.82
CA ARG A 63 -14.73 -5.04 -14.87
C ARG A 63 -13.55 -5.47 -14.02
N ALA A 64 -12.54 -4.61 -13.91
CA ALA A 64 -11.32 -4.92 -13.19
C ALA A 64 -10.82 -3.74 -12.36
N VAL A 65 -10.11 -4.06 -11.29
CA VAL A 65 -9.32 -3.11 -10.49
C VAL A 65 -7.86 -3.55 -10.55
N LEU A 66 -7.04 -2.80 -11.27
CA LEU A 66 -5.60 -2.98 -11.33
C LEU A 66 -4.97 -2.32 -10.11
N VAL A 67 -4.19 -3.07 -9.35
CA VAL A 67 -3.61 -2.63 -8.07
C VAL A 67 -2.10 -2.81 -8.11
N PHE A 68 -1.38 -1.86 -7.53
CA PHE A 68 0.06 -1.95 -7.42
C PHE A 68 0.53 -1.49 -6.03
N PHE A 69 1.55 -2.17 -5.53
CA PHE A 69 2.30 -1.81 -4.35
C PHE A 69 3.70 -1.34 -4.77
N LEU A 70 4.10 -0.17 -4.31
CA LEU A 70 5.38 0.48 -4.59
C LEU A 70 6.28 0.36 -3.36
N PRO A 71 7.12 -0.68 -3.28
CA PRO A 71 7.93 -0.93 -2.10
C PRO A 71 9.12 0.02 -2.05
N PHE A 72 9.34 0.66 -0.91
CA PHE A 72 10.48 1.53 -0.66
C PHE A 72 11.80 0.79 -0.77
N SER A 73 12.87 1.51 -1.10
CA SER A 73 14.23 0.98 -1.11
C SER A 73 14.64 0.51 0.30
N LYS A 74 15.64 -0.38 0.36
CA LYS A 74 16.14 -0.89 1.65
C LYS A 74 16.73 0.22 2.52
N SER A 75 17.38 1.22 1.91
CA SER A 75 17.98 2.36 2.62
C SER A 75 16.91 3.21 3.29
N VAL A 76 15.81 3.53 2.60
CA VAL A 76 14.67 4.26 3.16
C VAL A 76 14.08 3.50 4.36
N VAL A 77 13.88 2.18 4.25
CA VAL A 77 13.36 1.38 5.36
C VAL A 77 14.35 1.33 6.53
N ALA A 78 15.63 1.25 6.25
CA ALA A 78 16.68 1.23 7.28
C ALA A 78 16.80 2.55 8.03
N SER A 79 16.68 3.69 7.32
CA SER A 79 16.77 5.02 7.95
C SER A 79 15.67 5.24 9.00
N ASN A 80 14.50 4.61 8.81
CA ASN A 80 13.35 4.81 9.71
C ASN A 80 13.25 3.78 10.86
N ILE A 81 14.30 3.00 11.14
CA ILE A 81 14.29 1.99 12.22
C ILE A 81 14.46 2.61 13.60
N ALA A 82 15.40 3.57 13.74
CA ALA A 82 15.77 4.18 15.00
C ALA A 82 14.94 5.41 15.33
N GLY A 83 14.92 5.80 16.60
CA GLY A 83 14.24 6.99 17.10
C GLY A 83 12.71 6.84 17.14
N GLU A 84 12.04 7.90 17.58
CA GLU A 84 10.59 8.00 17.74
C GLU A 84 9.94 8.77 16.57
N GLU A 85 10.67 9.68 15.96
CA GLU A 85 10.27 10.46 14.80
C GLU A 85 10.58 9.72 13.50
N SER A 86 9.87 10.05 12.43
CA SER A 86 10.21 9.55 11.08
C SER A 86 11.56 10.11 10.61
N SER A 87 12.28 9.36 9.81
CA SER A 87 13.47 9.86 9.16
C SER A 87 13.11 10.74 7.96
N GLN A 88 13.98 11.69 7.63
CA GLN A 88 13.79 12.55 6.46
C GLN A 88 13.63 11.72 5.17
N GLU A 89 14.40 10.66 5.01
CA GLU A 89 14.32 9.78 3.84
C GLU A 89 12.97 9.06 3.76
N TRP A 90 12.39 8.70 4.91
CA TRP A 90 11.05 8.11 4.96
C TRP A 90 9.97 9.11 4.56
N ASP A 91 10.06 10.35 5.03
CA ASP A 91 9.11 11.41 4.72
C ASP A 91 9.15 11.75 3.24
N TYR A 92 10.35 11.96 2.67
CA TYR A 92 10.51 12.14 1.22
C TYR A 92 9.95 10.97 0.44
N ALA A 93 10.21 9.73 0.88
CA ALA A 93 9.67 8.56 0.21
C ALA A 93 8.13 8.52 0.24
N CYS A 94 7.51 8.96 1.32
CA CYS A 94 6.05 9.05 1.40
C CYS A 94 5.49 10.10 0.44
N ILE A 95 6.05 11.31 0.42
CA ILE A 95 5.61 12.43 -0.44
C ILE A 95 5.80 12.07 -1.93
N GLU A 96 7.03 11.68 -2.30
CA GLU A 96 7.38 11.38 -3.68
C GLU A 96 6.62 10.15 -4.22
N THR A 97 6.31 9.17 -3.35
CA THR A 97 5.50 8.01 -3.78
C THR A 97 4.04 8.37 -3.99
N ASN A 98 3.48 9.34 -3.26
CA ASN A 98 2.14 9.87 -3.56
C ASN A 98 2.10 10.54 -4.93
N GLN A 99 3.14 11.31 -5.26
CA GLN A 99 3.29 11.92 -6.59
C GLN A 99 3.43 10.84 -7.68
N LEU A 100 4.28 9.82 -7.43
CA LEU A 100 4.43 8.69 -8.34
C LEU A 100 3.11 7.94 -8.56
N ILE A 101 2.31 7.70 -7.51
CA ILE A 101 0.99 7.05 -7.64
C ILE A 101 0.07 7.89 -8.54
N ASN A 102 0.00 9.20 -8.32
CA ASN A 102 -0.85 10.08 -9.11
C ASN A 102 -0.42 10.13 -10.58
N ASP A 103 0.88 10.23 -10.84
CA ASP A 103 1.45 10.25 -12.19
C ASP A 103 1.26 8.89 -12.89
N LEU A 104 1.47 7.79 -12.17
CA LEU A 104 1.28 6.43 -12.69
C LEU A 104 -0.20 6.14 -12.99
N ASN A 105 -1.11 6.59 -12.11
CA ASN A 105 -2.55 6.46 -12.36
C ASN A 105 -2.97 7.22 -13.62
N ARG A 106 -2.45 8.42 -13.85
CA ARG A 106 -2.70 9.19 -15.07
C ARG A 106 -2.13 8.48 -16.31
N PHE A 107 -0.90 7.99 -16.24
CA PHE A 107 -0.27 7.23 -17.32
C PHE A 107 -1.07 5.96 -17.69
N LEU A 108 -1.55 5.23 -16.69
CA LEU A 108 -2.36 4.02 -16.90
C LEU A 108 -3.74 4.37 -17.45
N HIS A 109 -4.38 5.43 -16.93
CA HIS A 109 -5.63 5.96 -17.46
C HIS A 109 -5.50 6.27 -18.96
N ASP A 110 -4.52 7.11 -19.35
CA ASP A 110 -4.32 7.52 -20.73
C ASP A 110 -4.00 6.33 -21.65
N THR A 111 -3.22 5.37 -21.15
CA THR A 111 -2.92 4.11 -21.85
C THR A 111 -4.19 3.30 -22.09
N ILE A 112 -5.06 3.14 -21.09
CA ILE A 112 -6.30 2.36 -21.20
C ILE A 112 -7.28 3.07 -22.15
N VAL A 113 -7.42 4.39 -22.03
CA VAL A 113 -8.26 5.20 -22.90
C VAL A 113 -7.80 5.12 -24.37
N SER A 114 -6.48 5.16 -24.62
CA SER A 114 -5.94 4.98 -25.97
C SER A 114 -6.23 3.61 -26.61
N MET A 115 -6.57 2.61 -25.78
CA MET A 115 -7.00 1.28 -26.21
C MET A 115 -8.52 1.19 -26.45
N GLY A 116 -9.29 2.28 -26.27
CA GLY A 116 -10.74 2.34 -26.46
C GLY A 116 -11.55 1.91 -25.22
N TYR A 117 -10.94 1.89 -24.03
CA TYR A 117 -11.61 1.56 -22.77
C TYR A 117 -11.68 2.77 -21.84
N HIS A 118 -12.43 2.63 -20.75
CA HIS A 118 -12.53 3.65 -19.70
C HIS A 118 -11.69 3.25 -18.48
N ALA A 119 -11.18 4.26 -17.79
CA ALA A 119 -10.45 4.08 -16.52
C ALA A 119 -10.74 5.21 -15.54
N SER A 120 -10.64 4.92 -14.24
CA SER A 120 -10.73 5.92 -13.19
C SER A 120 -9.42 6.67 -13.00
N LEU A 121 -9.51 7.92 -12.50
CA LEU A 121 -8.37 8.70 -12.00
C LEU A 121 -8.48 8.82 -10.48
N LEU A 122 -8.09 7.76 -9.77
CA LEU A 122 -8.08 7.75 -8.31
C LEU A 122 -6.77 8.36 -7.79
N PRO A 123 -6.85 9.34 -6.88
CA PRO A 123 -5.66 9.87 -6.20
C PRO A 123 -5.11 8.86 -5.19
N SER A 124 -3.90 9.12 -4.68
CA SER A 124 -3.27 8.33 -3.61
C SER A 124 -4.11 8.28 -2.32
N THR A 125 -4.97 9.27 -2.11
CA THR A 125 -5.99 9.32 -1.05
C THR A 125 -7.29 9.89 -1.62
N TYR A 126 -8.39 9.16 -1.50
CA TYR A 126 -9.69 9.53 -2.08
C TYR A 126 -10.72 9.83 -1.00
N ASN A 127 -11.35 11.01 -1.03
CA ASN A 127 -12.37 11.46 -0.09
C ASN A 127 -12.01 11.14 1.37
N TYR A 128 -10.98 11.79 1.89
CA TYR A 128 -10.54 11.58 3.26
C TYR A 128 -11.38 12.41 4.23
N ASP A 129 -12.02 11.72 5.19
CA ASP A 129 -12.70 12.30 6.33
C ASP A 129 -11.70 12.45 7.49
N GLY A 130 -11.27 13.68 7.75
CA GLY A 130 -10.26 14.00 8.77
C GLY A 130 -10.77 13.84 10.22
N GLU A 131 -12.09 13.83 10.45
CA GLU A 131 -12.65 13.57 11.77
C GLU A 131 -12.70 12.07 12.09
N LYS A 132 -13.17 11.28 11.12
CA LYS A 132 -13.25 9.81 11.24
C LYS A 132 -11.96 9.10 10.90
N LEU A 133 -11.00 9.80 10.30
CA LEU A 133 -9.71 9.27 9.83
C LEU A 133 -9.87 8.05 8.89
N ILE A 134 -10.80 8.18 7.95
CA ILE A 134 -11.10 7.16 6.94
C ILE A 134 -11.18 7.78 5.55
N SER A 135 -10.89 6.98 4.54
CA SER A 135 -11.05 7.34 3.13
C SER A 135 -12.13 6.47 2.51
N ASP A 136 -12.90 7.03 1.59
CA ASP A 136 -13.95 6.31 0.86
C ASP A 136 -13.41 5.28 -0.14
N TRP A 137 -12.08 5.21 -0.33
CA TRP A 137 -11.42 4.16 -1.09
C TRP A 137 -10.14 3.69 -0.40
N SER A 138 -10.16 2.51 0.15
CA SER A 138 -9.02 1.90 0.84
C SER A 138 -8.15 1.08 -0.12
N HIS A 139 -7.14 1.70 -0.73
CA HIS A 139 -6.16 0.99 -1.58
C HIS A 139 -5.59 -0.26 -0.91
N ARG A 140 -5.41 -0.24 0.42
CA ARG A 140 -4.90 -1.37 1.20
C ARG A 140 -5.88 -2.56 1.21
N SER A 141 -7.17 -2.30 1.41
CA SER A 141 -8.20 -3.35 1.38
C SER A 141 -8.43 -3.87 -0.03
N VAL A 142 -8.40 -2.98 -1.01
CA VAL A 142 -8.47 -3.33 -2.44
C VAL A 142 -7.28 -4.20 -2.86
N ALA A 143 -6.08 -3.91 -2.35
CA ALA A 143 -4.89 -4.72 -2.60
C ALA A 143 -4.98 -6.13 -1.99
N TYR A 144 -5.64 -6.28 -0.84
CA TYR A 144 -5.98 -7.59 -0.29
C TYR A 144 -6.95 -8.34 -1.22
N ILE A 145 -7.98 -7.66 -1.74
CA ILE A 145 -8.92 -8.26 -2.69
C ILE A 145 -8.20 -8.67 -3.98
N ALA A 146 -7.26 -7.86 -4.46
CA ALA A 146 -6.43 -8.16 -5.63
C ALA A 146 -5.35 -9.24 -5.38
N GLY A 147 -5.27 -9.82 -4.19
CA GLY A 147 -4.41 -10.97 -3.91
C GLY A 147 -2.92 -10.67 -3.78
N ILE A 148 -2.50 -9.40 -3.69
CA ILE A 148 -1.07 -9.05 -3.62
C ILE A 148 -0.46 -9.13 -2.23
N GLY A 149 -1.27 -9.44 -1.19
CA GLY A 149 -0.77 -9.60 0.16
C GLY A 149 -1.84 -9.97 1.19
N LYS A 150 -1.41 -10.08 2.43
CA LYS A 150 -2.26 -10.36 3.61
C LYS A 150 -2.02 -9.33 4.70
N PHE A 151 -3.05 -9.00 5.46
CA PHE A 151 -2.91 -8.07 6.58
C PHE A 151 -2.06 -8.64 7.71
N GLY A 152 -1.03 -7.89 8.08
CA GLY A 152 -0.26 -8.17 9.30
C GLY A 152 -0.99 -7.75 10.58
N LEU A 153 -0.38 -8.05 11.73
CA LEU A 153 -0.87 -7.66 13.05
C LEU A 153 -0.98 -6.12 13.19
N HIS A 154 -0.09 -5.38 12.53
CA HIS A 154 -0.06 -3.91 12.49
C HIS A 154 -1.06 -3.29 11.48
N ASN A 155 -2.01 -4.07 10.96
CA ASN A 155 -3.00 -3.61 10.00
C ASN A 155 -2.43 -3.07 8.66
N MET A 156 -1.16 -3.37 8.35
CA MET A 156 -0.56 -3.10 7.04
C MET A 156 -0.53 -4.37 6.20
N LEU A 157 -0.57 -4.22 4.88
CA LEU A 157 -0.51 -5.35 3.96
C LEU A 157 0.93 -5.86 3.85
N ILE A 158 1.14 -7.15 4.09
CA ILE A 158 2.40 -7.84 3.86
C ILE A 158 2.33 -8.45 2.46
N THR A 159 3.18 -7.97 1.58
CA THR A 159 3.35 -8.49 0.21
C THR A 159 4.60 -9.37 0.12
N GLU A 160 4.88 -9.96 -1.04
CA GLU A 160 6.14 -10.65 -1.29
C GLU A 160 7.38 -9.73 -1.16
N ARG A 161 7.18 -8.42 -1.30
CA ARG A 161 8.20 -7.37 -1.11
C ARG A 161 8.16 -6.73 0.28
N GLY A 162 7.37 -7.28 1.21
CA GLY A 162 7.17 -6.75 2.56
C GLY A 162 6.04 -5.75 2.67
N CYS A 163 6.02 -4.96 3.76
CA CYS A 163 4.95 -4.01 4.05
C CYS A 163 5.36 -2.54 3.91
N CYS A 164 6.66 -2.23 3.76
CA CYS A 164 7.15 -0.86 3.65
C CYS A 164 7.04 -0.34 2.21
N GLY A 165 6.06 0.51 1.97
CA GLY A 165 5.73 1.09 0.68
C GLY A 165 4.32 1.67 0.65
N ARG A 166 3.86 2.08 -0.52
CA ARG A 166 2.51 2.63 -0.71
C ARG A 166 1.77 1.89 -1.82
N LEU A 167 0.45 2.07 -1.84
CA LEU A 167 -0.47 1.36 -2.71
C LEU A 167 -1.23 2.35 -3.60
N GLY A 168 -1.45 1.97 -4.84
CA GLY A 168 -2.32 2.66 -5.76
C GLY A 168 -3.20 1.68 -6.54
N SER A 169 -4.24 2.18 -7.18
CA SER A 169 -5.12 1.37 -8.02
C SER A 169 -5.81 2.19 -9.11
N VAL A 170 -6.17 1.51 -10.19
CA VAL A 170 -6.96 2.03 -11.31
C VAL A 170 -8.12 1.08 -11.57
N ILE A 171 -9.34 1.62 -11.64
CA ILE A 171 -10.55 0.88 -12.01
C ILE A 171 -10.73 1.01 -13.53
N THR A 172 -11.14 -0.07 -14.21
CA THR A 172 -11.35 -0.04 -15.65
C THR A 172 -12.46 -1.00 -16.07
N ASP A 173 -13.10 -0.71 -17.21
CA ASP A 173 -13.98 -1.62 -17.92
C ASP A 173 -13.22 -2.60 -18.85
N LEU A 174 -11.89 -2.43 -18.99
CA LEU A 174 -11.03 -3.40 -19.64
C LEU A 174 -11.01 -4.71 -18.85
N GLU A 175 -11.25 -5.82 -19.53
CA GLU A 175 -11.19 -7.14 -18.92
C GLU A 175 -9.76 -7.57 -18.67
N LEU A 176 -9.42 -7.75 -17.39
CA LEU A 176 -8.13 -8.25 -16.91
C LEU A 176 -8.34 -9.51 -16.07
N THR A 177 -7.46 -10.48 -16.22
CA THR A 177 -7.52 -11.73 -15.43
C THR A 177 -7.19 -11.44 -13.97
N SER A 178 -8.08 -11.82 -13.06
CA SER A 178 -7.89 -11.63 -11.62
C SER A 178 -6.70 -12.44 -11.10
N THR A 179 -5.95 -11.85 -10.16
CA THR A 179 -4.88 -12.53 -9.44
C THR A 179 -5.48 -13.43 -8.37
N LEU A 180 -5.00 -14.65 -8.27
CA LEU A 180 -5.44 -15.59 -7.24
C LEU A 180 -4.95 -15.13 -5.86
N ARG A 181 -5.87 -15.06 -4.90
CA ARG A 181 -5.54 -14.79 -3.50
C ARG A 181 -4.90 -16.03 -2.86
N THR A 182 -3.77 -15.84 -2.18
CA THR A 182 -3.21 -16.93 -1.35
C THR A 182 -4.12 -17.21 -0.15
N ALA A 183 -4.29 -18.50 0.18
CA ALA A 183 -4.93 -18.92 1.43
C ALA A 183 -3.98 -18.79 2.63
N GLU A 184 -2.65 -18.82 2.39
CA GLU A 184 -1.63 -18.79 3.43
C GLU A 184 -1.59 -17.43 4.15
N GLU A 185 -1.44 -17.46 5.47
CA GLU A 185 -1.11 -16.28 6.26
C GLU A 185 0.37 -15.91 6.08
N LEU A 186 0.65 -14.60 6.07
CA LEU A 186 1.99 -14.07 5.89
C LEU A 186 2.57 -13.43 7.16
N CYS A 187 1.74 -13.25 8.18
CA CYS A 187 2.14 -12.68 9.46
C CYS A 187 2.52 -13.80 10.45
N LEU A 188 3.74 -13.79 10.98
CA LEU A 188 4.21 -14.80 11.93
C LEU A 188 3.32 -14.91 13.17
N TYR A 189 2.72 -13.81 13.64
CA TYR A 189 1.76 -13.87 14.72
C TYR A 189 0.51 -14.68 14.35
N LYS A 190 -0.03 -14.46 13.16
CA LYS A 190 -1.23 -15.17 12.69
C LYS A 190 -0.97 -16.64 12.34
N ILE A 191 0.29 -16.97 12.05
CA ILE A 191 0.71 -18.35 11.77
C ILE A 191 0.89 -19.14 13.08
N ASN A 192 1.63 -18.59 14.04
CA ASN A 192 2.06 -19.35 15.24
C ASN A 192 2.28 -18.49 16.49
N VAL A 193 1.73 -17.28 16.53
CA VAL A 193 1.80 -16.32 17.68
C VAL A 193 3.24 -15.90 18.06
N SER A 194 4.24 -16.17 17.22
CA SER A 194 5.66 -15.97 17.54
C SER A 194 6.17 -14.53 17.45
N CYS A 195 5.42 -13.60 16.87
CA CYS A 195 5.91 -12.25 16.57
C CYS A 195 4.91 -11.15 16.93
N GLN A 196 5.38 -10.21 17.77
CA GLN A 196 4.65 -8.99 18.13
C GLN A 196 5.51 -7.73 17.96
N LYS A 197 6.58 -7.78 17.15
CA LYS A 197 7.57 -6.70 17.05
C LYS A 197 6.96 -5.37 16.59
N CYS A 198 5.98 -5.41 15.68
CA CYS A 198 5.30 -4.21 15.19
C CYS A 198 4.52 -3.46 16.28
N LEU A 199 3.88 -4.18 17.21
CA LEU A 199 3.15 -3.57 18.33
C LEU A 199 4.12 -2.87 19.27
N LYS A 200 5.26 -3.54 19.58
CA LYS A 200 6.31 -3.00 20.48
C LYS A 200 7.03 -1.79 19.87
N LYS A 201 7.02 -1.67 18.54
CA LYS A 201 7.64 -0.53 17.83
C LYS A 201 6.70 0.65 17.64
N CYS A 202 5.43 0.53 17.99
CA CYS A 202 4.50 1.64 17.89
C CYS A 202 4.78 2.67 18.98
N VAL A 203 5.32 3.80 18.61
CA VAL A 203 5.79 4.84 19.55
C VAL A 203 4.64 5.49 20.33
N ASN A 204 3.45 5.58 19.76
CA ASN A 204 2.27 6.11 20.45
C ASN A 204 1.29 5.03 20.93
N GLN A 205 1.75 3.77 21.02
CA GLN A 205 0.97 2.64 21.56
C GLN A 205 -0.45 2.52 20.97
N ALA A 206 -0.57 2.75 19.66
CA ALA A 206 -1.84 2.71 18.94
C ALA A 206 -2.41 1.28 18.78
N PHE A 207 -1.74 0.25 19.28
CA PHE A 207 -2.19 -1.13 19.21
C PHE A 207 -2.36 -1.71 20.60
N THR A 208 -3.53 -2.31 20.86
CA THR A 208 -3.80 -3.08 22.06
C THR A 208 -4.05 -4.53 21.66
N LEU A 209 -3.34 -5.47 22.30
CA LEU A 209 -3.53 -6.91 22.13
C LEU A 209 -4.21 -7.47 23.38
N ALA A 210 -5.45 -7.93 23.23
CA ALA A 210 -6.21 -8.56 24.29
C ALA A 210 -6.92 -9.81 23.73
N GLU A 211 -6.87 -10.91 24.45
CA GLU A 211 -7.53 -12.17 24.08
C GLU A 211 -7.21 -12.66 22.66
N GLY A 212 -5.96 -12.46 22.20
CA GLY A 212 -5.52 -12.83 20.85
C GLY A 212 -6.01 -11.90 19.72
N LYS A 213 -6.79 -10.87 20.05
CA LYS A 213 -7.28 -9.86 19.09
C LYS A 213 -6.51 -8.57 19.23
N VAL A 214 -6.22 -7.94 18.10
CA VAL A 214 -5.59 -6.62 18.07
C VAL A 214 -6.63 -5.57 17.75
N ALA A 215 -6.73 -4.58 18.64
CA ALA A 215 -7.43 -3.34 18.39
C ALA A 215 -6.42 -2.28 17.92
N PHE A 216 -6.78 -1.49 16.93
CA PHE A 216 -6.01 -0.37 16.41
C PHE A 216 -6.71 0.94 16.68
N ASP A 217 -6.08 1.78 17.48
CA ASP A 217 -6.52 3.14 17.76
C ASP A 217 -5.93 4.08 16.69
N ARG A 218 -6.76 4.44 15.72
CA ARG A 218 -6.36 5.34 14.62
C ARG A 218 -6.10 6.77 15.11
N TYR A 219 -6.74 7.21 16.18
CA TYR A 219 -6.55 8.56 16.71
C TYR A 219 -5.19 8.70 17.38
N ARG A 220 -4.74 7.71 18.16
CA ARG A 220 -3.37 7.70 18.68
C ARG A 220 -2.32 7.65 17.55
N CYS A 221 -2.60 6.90 16.49
CA CYS A 221 -1.70 6.87 15.33
C CYS A 221 -1.66 8.23 14.63
N ASN A 222 -2.80 8.89 14.46
CA ASN A 222 -2.94 10.22 13.87
C ASN A 222 -2.22 11.28 14.71
N GLU A 223 -2.44 11.29 16.03
CA GLU A 223 -1.74 12.18 16.97
C GLU A 223 -0.21 12.08 16.81
N GLN A 224 0.35 10.86 16.72
CA GLN A 224 1.78 10.69 16.49
C GLN A 224 2.23 11.31 15.18
N ILE A 225 1.44 11.18 14.12
CA ILE A 225 1.79 11.68 12.79
C ILE A 225 1.64 13.21 12.74
N TYR A 226 0.49 13.76 13.09
CA TYR A 226 0.14 15.15 12.81
C TYR A 226 0.44 16.12 13.96
N ASP A 227 0.44 15.67 15.21
CA ASP A 227 0.63 16.56 16.36
C ASP A 227 2.07 16.53 16.88
N LYS A 228 2.81 15.43 16.63
CA LYS A 228 4.16 15.24 17.20
C LYS A 228 5.30 15.31 16.20
N ILE A 229 5.10 14.81 14.97
CA ILE A 229 6.22 14.54 14.06
C ILE A 229 6.11 15.07 12.64
N VAL A 230 5.02 15.72 12.24
CA VAL A 230 4.90 16.20 10.85
C VAL A 230 5.93 17.26 10.52
N PRO A 231 7.03 16.92 9.87
CA PRO A 231 7.92 17.92 9.31
C PRO A 231 7.39 18.43 7.99
N GLU A 232 7.53 19.72 7.77
CA GLU A 232 7.26 20.37 6.50
C GLU A 232 8.51 20.39 5.62
N TYR A 233 8.34 20.04 4.36
CA TYR A 233 9.38 20.07 3.35
C TYR A 233 8.93 20.92 2.14
N PRO A 234 9.85 21.42 1.31
CA PRO A 234 9.48 22.18 0.10
C PRO A 234 8.57 21.42 -0.86
N ILE A 235 8.50 20.09 -0.75
CA ILE A 235 7.71 19.22 -1.62
C ILE A 235 6.43 18.69 -0.95
N GLY A 236 6.15 19.07 0.29
CA GLY A 236 4.97 18.66 1.07
C GLY A 236 5.29 18.21 2.48
N SER A 237 4.26 17.75 3.19
CA SER A 237 4.34 17.31 4.59
C SER A 237 4.72 15.83 4.69
N GLY A 238 5.63 15.50 5.62
CA GLY A 238 6.03 14.13 5.93
C GLY A 238 5.00 13.40 6.81
N ASP A 239 3.81 13.17 6.29
CA ASP A 239 2.63 12.68 7.01
C ASP A 239 2.61 11.15 7.26
N ALA A 240 3.74 10.56 7.63
CA ALA A 240 3.82 9.11 7.83
C ALA A 240 4.89 8.66 8.82
N CYS A 241 4.49 8.17 9.97
CA CYS A 241 5.39 7.64 10.99
C CYS A 241 6.17 6.38 10.55
N GLY A 242 5.49 5.33 10.11
CA GLY A 242 6.09 4.09 9.61
C GLY A 242 6.84 3.22 10.63
N LYS A 243 6.98 3.63 11.91
CA LYS A 243 7.78 2.90 12.92
C LYS A 243 7.35 1.46 13.12
N CYS A 244 6.04 1.17 13.13
CA CYS A 244 5.51 -0.18 13.26
C CYS A 244 5.83 -1.10 12.05
N MET A 245 6.28 -0.55 10.92
CA MET A 245 6.63 -1.30 9.70
C MET A 245 8.13 -1.50 9.52
N CYS A 246 8.98 -0.65 10.15
CA CYS A 246 10.41 -0.66 9.93
C CYS A 246 11.16 -1.49 10.97
N GLY A 247 12.13 -2.30 10.52
CA GLY A 247 12.91 -3.18 11.41
C GLY A 247 12.13 -4.35 12.02
N VAL A 248 11.01 -4.71 11.41
CA VAL A 248 10.22 -5.90 11.75
C VAL A 248 10.38 -7.00 10.69
N PRO A 249 10.11 -8.28 10.99
CA PRO A 249 10.37 -9.38 10.06
C PRO A 249 9.70 -9.24 8.69
N CYS A 250 8.54 -8.55 8.62
CA CYS A 250 7.78 -8.32 7.40
C CYS A 250 8.11 -6.98 6.69
N SER A 251 9.12 -6.23 7.13
CA SER A 251 9.45 -4.93 6.53
C SER A 251 9.78 -5.02 5.04
N LEU A 252 10.59 -6.00 4.64
CA LEU A 252 11.20 -6.07 3.30
C LEU A 252 10.83 -7.33 2.50
N GLY A 253 9.98 -8.19 3.03
CA GLY A 253 9.55 -9.44 2.40
C GLY A 253 8.66 -10.28 3.30
N ILE A 254 8.30 -11.47 2.85
CA ILE A 254 7.54 -12.43 3.65
C ILE A 254 8.47 -13.00 4.73
N PRO A 255 8.09 -12.90 6.03
CA PRO A 255 8.91 -13.43 7.10
C PRO A 255 9.07 -14.95 6.97
N GLY A 256 10.29 -15.46 7.27
CA GLY A 256 10.58 -16.90 7.25
C GLY A 256 10.79 -17.51 5.85
N LYS A 257 10.48 -16.82 4.76
CA LYS A 257 10.92 -17.25 3.42
C LYS A 257 12.35 -16.77 3.20
N ALA A 258 13.32 -17.67 3.23
CA ALA A 258 14.69 -17.38 2.79
C ALA A 258 14.62 -16.83 1.36
N LYS A 259 15.35 -15.73 1.10
CA LYS A 259 15.53 -15.27 -0.28
C LYS A 259 16.13 -16.43 -1.07
N LYS A 260 15.39 -16.97 -2.05
CA LYS A 260 16.05 -17.74 -3.11
C LYS A 260 17.05 -16.77 -3.74
N SER A 261 18.33 -16.96 -3.46
CA SER A 261 19.39 -16.32 -4.18
C SER A 261 19.20 -16.74 -5.64
N LYS A 262 18.83 -15.79 -6.51
CA LYS A 262 19.20 -15.94 -7.91
C LYS A 262 20.73 -15.85 -7.86
N SER A 263 21.39 -16.99 -7.94
CA SER A 263 22.77 -17.06 -8.34
C SER A 263 22.87 -16.42 -9.72
N ASP A 264 23.67 -15.39 -9.78
CA ASP A 264 24.09 -14.78 -11.03
C ASP A 264 24.65 -15.87 -11.94
N SER A 265 24.10 -15.99 -13.11
CA SER A 265 24.73 -16.60 -14.29
C SER A 265 24.29 -15.78 -15.50
#